data_4cca151ea9bf29e0c4154e1bdf18489b
#
_entry.id   4cca151ea9bf29e0c4154e1bdf18489b
#
_cell.length_a   1.000
_cell.length_b   1.000
_cell.length_c   1.000
_cell.angle_alpha   90.00
_cell.angle_beta   90.00
_cell.angle_gamma   90.00
#
_symmetry.space_group_name_H-M   'P 1'
#
loop_
_entity.id
_entity.type
_entity.pdbx_description
1 polymer ?
#
loop_
_entity_poly.entity_id
_entity_poly.type
_entity_poly.pdbx_seq_one_letter_code
_entity_poly.pdbx_strand_id
1 'polypeptide(L)'
;YENEDAMPAGSTRARVLATTPANINTMRLDLNIIGLATQNLWITDAYFMPTRMYVQALINAAKAGVDVRILVPRTSDIKWIGTVSRTQYRSLLDAGVRVFEWDGTMIHAKTALVDGQWARVGSTNLNFSSWYANRELDISIEDPATVYQLERAFLNDLNHATEVILNEQAHAELKEERERMFRGFARLHKGQAKSVMRQAMQLSHAFDTGISGTRVVDESEAWAYLSIGIGVLLLALLLWFVPQIVMWPLLLILVVGGLSAALHAIKQLAEFKRRKP
;
A
#
# COMPACT_ATOMS: atom_id res chain seq x y z
N TYR A 1 -2.35 -31.24 -14.09
CA TYR A 1 -1.11 -30.89 -14.80
C TYR A 1 -0.01 -31.68 -14.12
N GLU A 2 0.43 -32.76 -14.73
CA GLU A 2 1.66 -33.45 -14.33
C GLU A 2 2.81 -32.49 -14.58
N ASN A 3 3.58 -32.17 -13.53
CA ASN A 3 4.85 -31.48 -13.65
C ASN A 3 5.77 -32.39 -14.47
N GLU A 4 5.93 -32.14 -15.75
CA GLU A 4 7.15 -32.53 -16.43
C GLU A 4 8.29 -31.87 -15.66
N ASP A 5 9.29 -32.64 -15.24
CA ASP A 5 10.46 -32.18 -14.49
C ASP A 5 11.16 -31.06 -15.27
N ALA A 6 10.74 -29.82 -15.03
CA ALA A 6 11.37 -28.67 -15.65
C ALA A 6 12.80 -28.58 -15.11
N MET A 7 13.76 -28.74 -16.01
CA MET A 7 15.17 -28.57 -15.67
C MET A 7 15.40 -27.17 -15.09
N PRO A 8 16.13 -27.03 -13.97
CA PRO A 8 16.46 -25.72 -13.42
C PRO A 8 17.15 -24.83 -14.46
N ALA A 9 16.58 -23.66 -14.74
CA ALA A 9 17.10 -22.72 -15.74
C ALA A 9 18.12 -21.72 -15.16
N GLY A 10 18.52 -21.86 -13.88
CA GLY A 10 19.45 -20.97 -13.19
C GLY A 10 19.65 -21.37 -11.74
N SER A 11 20.40 -20.54 -10.98
CA SER A 11 20.72 -20.76 -9.57
C SER A 11 19.91 -19.88 -8.60
N THR A 12 19.12 -18.92 -9.10
CA THR A 12 18.34 -18.00 -8.29
C THR A 12 17.15 -18.73 -7.64
N ARG A 13 17.05 -18.65 -6.33
CA ARG A 13 15.88 -19.15 -5.60
C ARG A 13 14.72 -18.18 -5.75
N ALA A 14 13.66 -18.64 -6.38
CA ALA A 14 12.44 -17.88 -6.57
C ALA A 14 11.21 -18.74 -6.27
N ARG A 15 10.16 -18.10 -5.73
CA ARG A 15 8.88 -18.74 -5.44
C ARG A 15 7.74 -17.89 -5.97
N VAL A 16 6.86 -18.51 -6.74
CA VAL A 16 5.60 -17.88 -7.16
C VAL A 16 4.59 -17.92 -6.02
N LEU A 17 3.95 -16.79 -5.78
CA LEU A 17 2.95 -16.57 -4.74
C LEU A 17 1.64 -16.15 -5.40
N ALA A 18 0.64 -17.02 -5.31
CA ALA A 18 -0.71 -16.68 -5.76
C ALA A 18 -1.59 -16.29 -4.57
N THR A 19 -2.17 -15.11 -4.62
CA THR A 19 -3.22 -14.65 -3.69
C THR A 19 -4.57 -14.75 -4.37
N THR A 20 -5.55 -15.29 -3.68
CA THR A 20 -6.94 -15.39 -4.12
C THR A 20 -7.86 -14.99 -2.97
N PRO A 21 -9.15 -14.72 -3.20
CA PRO A 21 -10.09 -14.43 -2.12
C PRO A 21 -10.17 -15.50 -1.03
N ALA A 22 -9.73 -16.75 -1.33
CA ALA A 22 -9.71 -17.85 -0.37
C ALA A 22 -8.42 -17.92 0.47
N ASN A 23 -7.38 -17.17 0.10
CA ASN A 23 -6.11 -17.13 0.81
C ASN A 23 -5.47 -15.75 0.75
N ILE A 24 -4.69 -15.42 1.78
CA ILE A 24 -3.97 -14.16 1.92
C ILE A 24 -2.45 -14.39 1.95
N ASN A 25 -1.95 -15.26 1.07
CA ASN A 25 -0.58 -15.76 1.11
C ASN A 25 0.47 -14.65 1.07
N THR A 26 0.33 -13.68 0.16
CA THR A 26 1.27 -12.57 0.04
C THR A 26 1.28 -11.71 1.30
N MET A 27 0.11 -11.35 1.85
CA MET A 27 0.03 -10.59 3.10
C MET A 27 0.70 -11.33 4.26
N ARG A 28 0.46 -12.65 4.39
CA ARG A 28 1.09 -13.47 5.44
C ARG A 28 2.60 -13.52 5.30
N LEU A 29 3.09 -13.69 4.08
CA LEU A 29 4.52 -13.69 3.80
C LEU A 29 5.13 -12.33 4.17
N ASP A 30 4.55 -11.24 3.68
CA ASP A 30 5.02 -9.89 3.97
C ASP A 30 5.12 -9.63 5.47
N LEU A 31 4.08 -9.96 6.25
CA LEU A 31 4.08 -9.78 7.71
C LEU A 31 5.19 -10.59 8.40
N ASN A 32 5.45 -11.81 7.94
CA ASN A 32 6.55 -12.62 8.47
C ASN A 32 7.91 -12.00 8.13
N ILE A 33 8.11 -11.58 6.87
CA ILE A 33 9.35 -10.97 6.40
C ILE A 33 9.60 -9.61 7.10
N ILE A 34 8.57 -8.79 7.28
CA ILE A 34 8.67 -7.54 8.06
C ILE A 34 9.15 -7.83 9.49
N GLY A 35 8.62 -8.89 10.12
CA GLY A 35 9.03 -9.31 11.47
C GLY A 35 10.46 -9.86 11.55
N LEU A 36 11.06 -10.27 10.44
CA LEU A 36 12.43 -10.79 10.34
C LEU A 36 13.44 -9.72 9.88
N ALA A 37 12.97 -8.58 9.38
CA ALA A 37 13.84 -7.49 8.90
C ALA A 37 14.72 -6.96 10.03
N THR A 38 16.01 -6.75 9.75
CA THR A 38 17.02 -6.32 10.72
C THR A 38 17.77 -5.06 10.34
N GLN A 39 17.84 -4.73 9.04
CA GLN A 39 18.60 -3.58 8.54
C GLN A 39 17.71 -2.63 7.76
N ASN A 40 17.10 -3.10 6.68
CA ASN A 40 16.28 -2.28 5.80
C ASN A 40 15.03 -3.02 5.31
N LEU A 41 13.96 -2.27 5.16
CA LEU A 41 12.69 -2.70 4.56
C LEU A 41 12.21 -1.58 3.64
N TRP A 42 12.34 -1.76 2.33
CA TRP A 42 11.97 -0.76 1.35
C TRP A 42 10.83 -1.27 0.47
N ILE A 43 9.76 -0.49 0.38
CA ILE A 43 8.52 -0.88 -0.27
C ILE A 43 8.13 0.16 -1.32
N THR A 44 7.77 -0.28 -2.52
CA THR A 44 7.04 0.54 -3.49
C THR A 44 5.63 -0.02 -3.64
N ASP A 45 4.63 0.84 -3.57
CA ASP A 45 3.23 0.44 -3.71
C ASP A 45 2.40 1.51 -4.44
N ALA A 46 1.56 1.07 -5.38
CA ALA A 46 0.74 1.97 -6.21
C ALA A 46 -0.54 2.44 -5.51
N TYR A 47 -1.13 1.61 -4.65
CA TYR A 47 -2.39 1.88 -3.96
C TYR A 47 -2.28 1.57 -2.47
N PHE A 48 -1.44 2.33 -1.79
CA PHE A 48 -1.06 2.14 -0.40
C PHE A 48 -2.22 2.45 0.56
N MET A 49 -2.94 1.43 0.97
CA MET A 49 -4.01 1.50 1.98
C MET A 49 -3.96 0.24 2.87
N PRO A 50 -2.85 0.01 3.57
CA PRO A 50 -2.66 -1.18 4.37
C PRO A 50 -3.65 -1.27 5.53
N THR A 51 -3.91 -2.49 5.98
CA THR A 51 -4.68 -2.73 7.20
C THR A 51 -3.91 -2.23 8.43
N ARG A 52 -4.63 -1.95 9.51
CA ARG A 52 -4.04 -1.53 10.78
C ARG A 52 -2.94 -2.49 11.28
N MET A 53 -3.12 -3.79 11.08
CA MET A 53 -2.13 -4.80 11.45
C MET A 53 -0.82 -4.64 10.66
N TYR A 54 -0.93 -4.37 9.36
CA TYR A 54 0.24 -4.16 8.49
C TYR A 54 0.97 -2.86 8.85
N VAL A 55 0.24 -1.77 9.06
CA VAL A 55 0.80 -0.50 9.55
C VAL A 55 1.54 -0.71 10.87
N GLN A 56 0.95 -1.47 11.81
CA GLN A 56 1.60 -1.75 13.09
C GLN A 56 2.88 -2.58 12.95
N ALA A 57 2.93 -3.52 12.00
CA ALA A 57 4.14 -4.27 11.70
C ALA A 57 5.27 -3.36 11.19
N LEU A 58 4.97 -2.43 10.25
CA LEU A 58 5.93 -1.43 9.77
C LEU A 58 6.44 -0.52 10.89
N ILE A 59 5.54 -0.03 11.75
CA ILE A 59 5.87 0.76 12.93
C ILE A 59 6.80 0.00 13.87
N ASN A 60 6.51 -1.26 14.14
CA ASN A 60 7.33 -2.08 15.03
C ASN A 60 8.73 -2.32 14.46
N ALA A 61 8.84 -2.58 13.14
CA ALA A 61 10.13 -2.71 12.47
C ALA A 61 10.95 -1.40 12.57
N ALA A 62 10.34 -0.24 12.29
CA ALA A 62 11.02 1.04 12.41
C ALA A 62 11.48 1.32 13.85
N LYS A 63 10.63 1.07 14.85
CA LYS A 63 10.97 1.21 16.27
C LYS A 63 12.07 0.25 16.72
N ALA A 64 12.20 -0.91 16.07
CA ALA A 64 13.29 -1.86 16.29
C ALA A 64 14.62 -1.42 15.63
N GLY A 65 14.63 -0.29 14.89
CA GLY A 65 15.82 0.27 14.26
C GLY A 65 16.00 -0.10 12.80
N VAL A 66 15.02 -0.76 12.17
CA VAL A 66 15.03 -1.06 10.73
C VAL A 66 14.81 0.23 9.93
N ASP A 67 15.60 0.47 8.88
CA ASP A 67 15.37 1.57 7.93
C ASP A 67 14.17 1.24 7.04
N VAL A 68 12.98 1.67 7.46
CA VAL A 68 11.74 1.43 6.72
C VAL A 68 11.43 2.61 5.80
N ARG A 69 11.36 2.33 4.49
CA ARG A 69 11.03 3.34 3.46
C ARG A 69 9.86 2.88 2.62
N ILE A 70 8.96 3.80 2.32
CA ILE A 70 7.76 3.55 1.51
C ILE A 70 7.74 4.57 0.39
N LEU A 71 7.73 4.09 -0.87
CA LEU A 71 7.56 4.90 -2.07
C LEU A 71 6.15 4.69 -2.62
N VAL A 72 5.40 5.76 -2.74
CA VAL A 72 4.02 5.77 -3.22
C VAL A 72 3.81 6.85 -4.29
N PRO A 73 2.81 6.75 -5.17
CA PRO A 73 2.54 7.82 -6.13
C PRO A 73 2.01 9.07 -5.42
N ARG A 74 2.48 10.26 -5.84
CA ARG A 74 1.91 11.56 -5.42
C ARG A 74 0.49 11.74 -5.94
N THR A 75 0.25 11.29 -7.17
CA THR A 75 -1.06 11.36 -7.84
C THR A 75 -1.52 9.95 -8.21
N SER A 76 -2.81 9.68 -8.02
CA SER A 76 -3.43 8.41 -8.39
C SER A 76 -4.53 8.66 -9.42
N ASP A 77 -4.72 7.72 -10.33
CA ASP A 77 -5.88 7.64 -11.23
C ASP A 77 -7.19 7.54 -10.45
N ILE A 78 -7.15 6.95 -9.26
CA ILE A 78 -8.27 6.90 -8.31
C ILE A 78 -8.05 7.96 -7.22
N LYS A 79 -8.58 9.17 -7.43
CA LYS A 79 -8.29 10.37 -6.62
C LYS A 79 -8.45 10.19 -5.11
N TRP A 80 -9.49 9.46 -4.67
CA TRP A 80 -9.74 9.26 -3.24
C TRP A 80 -8.71 8.36 -2.56
N ILE A 81 -8.05 7.46 -3.29
CA ILE A 81 -7.01 6.57 -2.74
C ILE A 81 -5.84 7.38 -2.18
N GLY A 82 -5.34 8.36 -2.94
CA GLY A 82 -4.26 9.23 -2.46
C GLY A 82 -4.62 9.96 -1.16
N THR A 83 -5.87 10.41 -1.04
CA THR A 83 -6.36 11.07 0.18
C THR A 83 -6.37 10.09 1.37
N VAL A 84 -6.94 8.90 1.20
CA VAL A 84 -6.99 7.89 2.26
C VAL A 84 -5.58 7.40 2.65
N SER A 85 -4.71 7.17 1.68
CA SER A 85 -3.31 6.78 1.90
C SER A 85 -2.61 7.76 2.87
N ARG A 86 -2.75 9.06 2.62
CA ARG A 86 -2.13 10.13 3.42
C ARG A 86 -2.60 10.15 4.88
N THR A 87 -3.81 9.65 5.19
CA THR A 87 -4.28 9.57 6.60
C THR A 87 -3.39 8.68 7.47
N GLN A 88 -2.71 7.73 6.85
CA GLN A 88 -1.88 6.76 7.56
C GLN A 88 -0.43 7.25 7.74
N TYR A 89 0.00 8.27 6.99
CA TYR A 89 1.38 8.73 7.01
C TYR A 89 1.81 9.21 8.38
N ARG A 90 0.97 9.96 9.09
CA ARG A 90 1.33 10.53 10.39
C ARG A 90 1.83 9.46 11.36
N SER A 91 1.11 8.36 11.53
CA SER A 91 1.49 7.30 12.46
C SER A 91 2.78 6.57 12.04
N LEU A 92 3.03 6.47 10.74
CA LEU A 92 4.25 5.90 10.17
C LEU A 92 5.45 6.84 10.40
N LEU A 93 5.29 8.12 10.09
CA LEU A 93 6.32 9.16 10.25
C LEU A 93 6.69 9.35 11.73
N ASP A 94 5.71 9.41 12.64
CA ASP A 94 5.94 9.49 14.10
C ASP A 94 6.76 8.29 14.63
N ALA A 95 6.69 7.15 13.96
CA ALA A 95 7.46 5.95 14.30
C ALA A 95 8.85 5.86 13.62
N GLY A 96 9.20 6.84 12.78
CA GLY A 96 10.46 6.87 12.05
C GLY A 96 10.44 6.16 10.68
N VAL A 97 9.27 5.70 10.20
CA VAL A 97 9.11 5.25 8.82
C VAL A 97 9.24 6.44 7.88
N ARG A 98 9.98 6.29 6.81
CA ARG A 98 10.15 7.34 5.78
C ARG A 98 9.17 7.10 4.65
N VAL A 99 8.39 8.11 4.30
CA VAL A 99 7.43 8.06 3.20
C VAL A 99 7.89 9.01 2.10
N PHE A 100 7.88 8.51 0.86
CA PHE A 100 8.26 9.26 -0.33
C PHE A 100 7.11 9.26 -1.32
N GLU A 101 6.77 10.41 -1.87
CA GLU A 101 5.77 10.56 -2.93
C GLU A 101 6.48 10.74 -4.28
N TRP A 102 6.25 9.82 -5.21
CA TRP A 102 6.77 9.85 -6.57
C TRP A 102 6.23 11.05 -7.36
N ASP A 103 7.12 11.84 -7.95
CA ASP A 103 6.79 13.11 -8.60
C ASP A 103 6.38 13.00 -10.08
N GLY A 104 6.61 11.86 -10.72
CA GLY A 104 6.31 11.63 -12.13
C GLY A 104 4.87 11.18 -12.39
N THR A 105 4.67 10.57 -13.55
CA THR A 105 3.44 9.84 -13.84
C THR A 105 3.23 8.76 -12.77
N MET A 106 1.98 8.34 -12.53
CA MET A 106 1.68 7.38 -11.47
C MET A 106 2.57 6.13 -11.55
N ILE A 107 3.44 5.93 -10.54
CA ILE A 107 4.20 4.69 -10.40
C ILE A 107 3.24 3.54 -10.08
N HIS A 108 3.37 2.42 -10.79
CA HIS A 108 2.47 1.27 -10.63
C HIS A 108 3.18 -0.01 -10.17
N ALA A 109 4.43 0.12 -9.72
CA ALA A 109 5.22 -0.98 -9.15
C ALA A 109 4.67 -1.44 -7.79
N LYS A 110 4.83 -2.73 -7.48
CA LYS A 110 4.60 -3.33 -6.18
C LYS A 110 5.79 -4.20 -5.86
N THR A 111 6.68 -3.66 -5.03
CA THR A 111 7.91 -4.33 -4.62
C THR A 111 8.13 -4.23 -3.13
N ALA A 112 8.79 -5.22 -2.55
CA ALA A 112 9.29 -5.17 -1.19
C ALA A 112 10.71 -5.73 -1.19
N LEU A 113 11.65 -5.06 -0.52
CA LEU A 113 13.07 -5.37 -0.47
C LEU A 113 13.50 -5.42 0.99
N VAL A 114 14.21 -6.47 1.40
CA VAL A 114 14.57 -6.67 2.80
C VAL A 114 16.03 -7.12 2.92
N ASP A 115 16.79 -6.38 3.70
CA ASP A 115 18.14 -6.69 4.19
C ASP A 115 19.15 -7.08 3.08
N GLY A 116 18.93 -6.63 1.83
CA GLY A 116 19.77 -7.00 0.67
C GLY A 116 19.71 -8.50 0.32
N GLN A 117 18.79 -9.26 0.88
CA GLN A 117 18.73 -10.73 0.77
C GLN A 117 17.43 -11.22 0.12
N TRP A 118 16.33 -10.51 0.32
CA TRP A 118 15.03 -10.92 -0.13
C TRP A 118 14.31 -9.80 -0.88
N ALA A 119 13.58 -10.18 -1.92
CA ALA A 119 12.70 -9.28 -2.66
C ALA A 119 11.37 -9.95 -2.98
N ARG A 120 10.32 -9.14 -3.08
CA ARG A 120 9.04 -9.49 -3.71
C ARG A 120 8.74 -8.49 -4.81
N VAL A 121 8.32 -9.00 -5.96
CA VAL A 121 7.85 -8.21 -7.11
C VAL A 121 6.57 -8.84 -7.61
N GLY A 122 5.52 -8.05 -7.87
CA GLY A 122 4.27 -8.63 -8.37
C GLY A 122 3.14 -7.63 -8.55
N SER A 123 1.93 -8.16 -8.48
CA SER A 123 0.70 -7.39 -8.70
C SER A 123 0.01 -6.96 -7.40
N THR A 124 0.37 -7.57 -6.25
CA THR A 124 -0.31 -7.32 -4.95
C THR A 124 0.00 -5.94 -4.39
N ASN A 125 -0.99 -5.06 -4.33
CA ASN A 125 -0.90 -3.82 -3.59
C ASN A 125 -1.11 -4.05 -2.09
N LEU A 126 -0.58 -3.13 -1.28
CA LEU A 126 -0.77 -3.13 0.16
C LEU A 126 -2.15 -2.55 0.53
N ASN A 127 -3.20 -3.27 0.18
CA ASN A 127 -4.57 -2.89 0.49
C ASN A 127 -5.50 -4.10 0.62
N PHE A 128 -6.68 -3.82 1.19
CA PHE A 128 -7.70 -4.84 1.43
C PHE A 128 -8.13 -5.57 0.14
N SER A 129 -8.32 -4.84 -0.97
CA SER A 129 -8.79 -5.44 -2.22
C SER A 129 -7.83 -6.48 -2.77
N SER A 130 -6.51 -6.16 -2.81
CA SER A 130 -5.50 -7.10 -3.28
C SER A 130 -5.40 -8.33 -2.38
N TRP A 131 -5.58 -8.18 -1.05
CA TRP A 131 -5.43 -9.30 -0.13
C TRP A 131 -6.67 -10.19 -0.03
N TYR A 132 -7.89 -9.63 -0.13
CA TYR A 132 -9.13 -10.36 0.19
C TYR A 132 -10.12 -10.49 -0.97
N ALA A 133 -9.98 -9.70 -2.03
CA ALA A 133 -10.94 -9.66 -3.12
C ALA A 133 -10.36 -10.01 -4.50
N ASN A 134 -9.11 -9.63 -4.76
CA ASN A 134 -8.48 -9.84 -6.06
C ASN A 134 -7.84 -11.22 -6.17
N ARG A 135 -7.42 -11.53 -7.41
CA ARG A 135 -6.47 -12.59 -7.72
C ARG A 135 -5.16 -11.90 -8.09
N GLU A 136 -4.11 -12.16 -7.32
CA GLU A 136 -2.80 -11.53 -7.47
C GLU A 136 -1.72 -12.59 -7.67
N LEU A 137 -0.65 -12.19 -8.34
CA LEU A 137 0.51 -13.04 -8.56
C LEU A 137 1.78 -12.25 -8.26
N ASP A 138 2.59 -12.80 -7.37
CA ASP A 138 3.87 -12.23 -6.97
C ASP A 138 4.96 -13.30 -7.11
N ILE A 139 6.20 -12.84 -7.19
CA ILE A 139 7.38 -13.67 -7.07
C ILE A 139 8.22 -13.19 -5.90
N SER A 140 8.58 -14.10 -4.99
CA SER A 140 9.61 -13.84 -3.99
C SER A 140 10.95 -14.39 -4.48
N ILE A 141 12.02 -13.65 -4.23
CA ILE A 141 13.37 -13.90 -4.73
C ILE A 141 14.33 -13.86 -3.54
N GLU A 142 15.12 -14.91 -3.37
CA GLU A 142 16.17 -15.02 -2.36
C GLU A 142 17.53 -15.08 -3.07
N ASP A 143 17.95 -13.95 -3.65
CA ASP A 143 19.21 -13.83 -4.37
C ASP A 143 19.79 -12.42 -4.18
N PRO A 144 20.90 -12.26 -3.43
CA PRO A 144 21.49 -10.97 -3.13
C PRO A 144 21.86 -10.14 -4.37
N ALA A 145 22.24 -10.79 -5.47
CA ALA A 145 22.63 -10.08 -6.70
C ALA A 145 21.41 -9.42 -7.36
N THR A 146 20.29 -10.13 -7.43
CA THR A 146 19.02 -9.59 -7.93
C THR A 146 18.46 -8.53 -6.99
N VAL A 147 18.46 -8.79 -5.67
CA VAL A 147 17.99 -7.83 -4.65
C VAL A 147 18.78 -6.54 -4.73
N TYR A 148 20.11 -6.60 -4.86
CA TYR A 148 20.95 -5.42 -5.02
C TYR A 148 20.59 -4.56 -6.24
N GLN A 149 20.22 -5.20 -7.37
CA GLN A 149 19.77 -4.45 -8.56
C GLN A 149 18.42 -3.73 -8.29
N LEU A 150 17.51 -4.40 -7.60
CA LEU A 150 16.21 -3.81 -7.21
C LEU A 150 16.37 -2.69 -6.18
N GLU A 151 17.27 -2.85 -5.21
CA GLU A 151 17.61 -1.78 -4.25
C GLU A 151 18.20 -0.54 -4.96
N ARG A 152 19.06 -0.76 -5.95
CA ARG A 152 19.58 0.35 -6.77
C ARG A 152 18.48 1.05 -7.57
N ALA A 153 17.55 0.29 -8.14
CA ALA A 153 16.40 0.87 -8.83
C ALA A 153 15.53 1.69 -7.86
N PHE A 154 15.22 1.13 -6.69
CA PHE A 154 14.46 1.84 -5.64
C PHE A 154 15.15 3.16 -5.23
N LEU A 155 16.46 3.13 -4.97
CA LEU A 155 17.21 4.32 -4.61
C LEU A 155 17.27 5.36 -5.74
N ASN A 156 17.32 4.91 -6.99
CA ASN A 156 17.22 5.79 -8.14
C ASN A 156 15.83 6.43 -8.24
N ASP A 157 14.79 5.67 -7.95
CA ASP A 157 13.42 6.18 -7.94
C ASP A 157 13.22 7.24 -6.86
N LEU A 158 13.87 7.12 -5.70
CA LEU A 158 13.83 8.15 -4.67
C LEU A 158 14.40 9.51 -5.12
N ASN A 159 15.28 9.56 -6.13
CA ASN A 159 15.76 10.81 -6.71
C ASN A 159 14.66 11.58 -7.46
N HIS A 160 13.56 10.92 -7.78
CA HIS A 160 12.40 11.50 -8.48
C HIS A 160 11.15 11.51 -7.56
N ALA A 161 11.39 11.51 -6.25
CA ALA A 161 10.33 11.49 -5.25
C ALA A 161 10.57 12.56 -4.18
N THR A 162 9.49 13.08 -3.62
CA THR A 162 9.53 14.04 -2.51
C THR A 162 9.32 13.31 -1.19
N GLU A 163 10.23 13.47 -0.23
CA GLU A 163 10.05 12.93 1.12
C GLU A 163 8.99 13.72 1.88
N VAL A 164 8.07 13.01 2.50
CA VAL A 164 7.01 13.59 3.37
C VAL A 164 7.55 13.71 4.79
N ILE A 165 7.46 14.91 5.37
CA ILE A 165 7.90 15.21 6.75
C ILE A 165 6.77 15.84 7.54
N LEU A 166 6.79 15.66 8.87
CA LEU A 166 5.75 16.22 9.75
C LEU A 166 5.90 17.73 9.94
N ASN A 167 7.15 18.19 10.12
CA ASN A 167 7.52 19.60 10.22
C ASN A 167 9.04 19.77 10.03
N GLU A 168 9.51 21.00 9.86
CA GLU A 168 10.95 21.29 9.67
C GLU A 168 11.82 20.93 10.87
N GLN A 169 11.29 21.07 12.09
CA GLN A 169 12.04 20.73 13.32
C GLN A 169 12.24 19.23 13.44
N ALA A 170 11.18 18.44 13.23
CA ALA A 170 11.28 16.97 13.19
C ALA A 170 12.23 16.49 12.09
N HIS A 171 12.31 17.20 10.96
CA HIS A 171 13.27 16.90 9.89
C HIS A 171 14.72 17.10 10.33
N ALA A 172 15.01 18.20 11.03
CA ALA A 172 16.34 18.48 11.55
C ALA A 172 16.78 17.45 12.59
N GLU A 173 15.89 17.07 13.51
CA GLU A 173 16.16 16.04 14.53
C GLU A 173 16.41 14.66 13.90
N LEU A 174 15.59 14.24 12.93
CA LEU A 174 15.76 12.99 12.21
C LEU A 174 17.07 12.97 11.41
N LYS A 175 17.47 14.09 10.81
CA LYS A 175 18.74 14.22 10.09
C LYS A 175 19.92 14.03 11.04
N GLU A 176 19.92 14.68 12.20
CA GLU A 176 20.98 14.52 13.20
C GLU A 176 21.07 13.09 13.75
N GLU A 177 19.93 12.45 14.03
CA GLU A 177 19.88 11.09 14.54
C GLU A 177 20.42 10.08 13.51
N ARG A 178 20.06 10.26 12.24
CA ARG A 178 20.61 9.47 11.13
C ARG A 178 22.12 9.62 10.99
N GLU A 179 22.62 10.84 11.06
CA GLU A 179 24.05 11.07 11.01
C GLU A 179 24.77 10.43 12.21
N ARG A 180 24.16 10.41 13.39
CA ARG A 180 24.70 9.71 14.58
C ARG A 180 24.75 8.20 14.39
N MET A 181 23.65 7.60 13.89
CA MET A 181 23.59 6.17 13.56
C MET A 181 24.64 5.82 12.49
N PHE A 182 24.76 6.61 11.45
CA PHE A 182 25.71 6.39 10.37
C PHE A 182 27.17 6.44 10.87
N ARG A 183 27.49 7.39 11.74
CA ARG A 183 28.81 7.48 12.41
C ARG A 183 29.06 6.27 13.33
N GLY A 184 28.01 5.75 13.96
CA GLY A 184 28.06 4.53 14.79
C GLY A 184 28.35 3.28 13.95
N PHE A 185 27.63 3.10 12.85
CA PHE A 185 27.81 1.98 11.91
C PHE A 185 29.19 1.97 11.26
N ALA A 186 29.69 3.12 10.83
CA ALA A 186 31.02 3.26 10.25
C ALA A 186 32.17 2.88 11.23
N ARG A 187 31.95 3.02 12.54
CA ARG A 187 32.93 2.60 13.58
C ARG A 187 32.93 1.11 13.81
N LEU A 188 31.79 0.44 13.69
CA LEU A 188 31.66 -1.01 13.95
C LEU A 188 32.22 -1.88 12.82
N HIS A 189 32.27 -1.40 11.59
CA HIS A 189 32.60 -2.19 10.39
C HIS A 189 33.91 -1.80 9.71
N LYS A 190 34.96 -1.49 10.47
CA LYS A 190 36.31 -1.13 9.93
C LYS A 190 36.93 -2.19 8.98
N GLY A 191 36.42 -3.42 8.93
CA GLY A 191 36.96 -4.49 8.08
C GLY A 191 36.25 -4.66 6.71
N GLN A 192 35.05 -4.12 6.50
CA GLN A 192 34.29 -4.21 5.24
C GLN A 192 34.07 -2.83 4.59
N ALA A 193 34.92 -1.87 4.92
CA ALA A 193 34.75 -0.45 4.66
C ALA A 193 34.52 -0.06 3.19
N LYS A 194 35.03 -0.82 2.20
CA LYS A 194 34.91 -0.43 0.79
C LYS A 194 33.54 -0.67 0.15
N SER A 195 32.80 -1.70 0.53
CA SER A 195 31.46 -1.94 0.02
C SER A 195 30.43 -1.12 0.79
N VAL A 196 30.58 -1.06 2.12
CA VAL A 196 29.74 -0.24 3.00
C VAL A 196 29.94 1.26 2.72
N MET A 197 31.17 1.71 2.44
CA MET A 197 31.44 3.10 2.07
C MET A 197 30.82 3.47 0.71
N ARG A 198 30.80 2.55 -0.26
CA ARG A 198 30.12 2.77 -1.55
C ARG A 198 28.60 2.83 -1.40
N GLN A 199 28.00 1.94 -0.61
CA GLN A 199 26.59 2.00 -0.24
C GLN A 199 26.28 3.26 0.57
N ALA A 200 27.16 3.64 1.48
CA ALA A 200 27.03 4.86 2.28
C ALA A 200 27.11 6.14 1.43
N MET A 201 28.00 6.21 0.43
CA MET A 201 28.06 7.35 -0.50
C MET A 201 26.85 7.39 -1.44
N GLN A 202 26.35 6.24 -1.91
CA GLN A 202 25.12 6.20 -2.72
C GLN A 202 23.89 6.59 -1.88
N LEU A 203 23.84 6.19 -0.62
CA LEU A 203 22.84 6.65 0.34
C LEU A 203 22.97 8.17 0.60
N SER A 204 24.17 8.71 0.78
CA SER A 204 24.36 10.15 1.00
C SER A 204 23.97 10.99 -0.22
N HIS A 205 24.19 10.53 -1.45
CA HIS A 205 23.69 11.20 -2.64
C HIS A 205 22.16 11.14 -2.76
N ALA A 206 21.53 10.01 -2.38
CA ALA A 206 20.07 9.93 -2.27
C ALA A 206 19.53 10.85 -1.16
N PHE A 207 20.32 11.14 -0.11
CA PHE A 207 19.99 12.12 0.93
C PHE A 207 20.09 13.57 0.44
N ASP A 208 21.11 13.91 -0.35
CA ASP A 208 21.39 15.28 -0.76
C ASP A 208 20.42 15.78 -1.85
N THR A 209 19.99 14.88 -2.74
CA THR A 209 18.96 15.19 -3.75
C THR A 209 17.53 15.19 -3.19
N GLY A 210 17.28 14.47 -2.09
CA GLY A 210 15.97 14.48 -1.37
C GLY A 210 15.71 15.76 -0.57
N ILE A 211 16.74 16.56 -0.28
CA ILE A 211 16.61 17.78 0.55
C ILE A 211 15.90 18.93 -0.21
N SER A 212 15.93 18.94 -1.54
CA SER A 212 15.27 19.98 -2.34
C SER A 212 13.75 19.75 -2.53
N GLY A 213 13.22 18.61 -2.12
CA GLY A 213 11.83 18.22 -2.36
C GLY A 213 11.15 17.62 -1.14
N THR A 214 11.19 18.27 0.03
CA THR A 214 10.39 17.83 1.20
C THR A 214 9.00 18.46 1.18
N ARG A 215 7.96 17.65 1.47
CA ARG A 215 6.60 18.12 1.65
C ARG A 215 6.21 18.04 3.12
N VAL A 216 5.83 19.17 3.70
CA VAL A 216 5.25 19.25 5.05
C VAL A 216 3.80 18.75 4.99
N VAL A 217 3.39 17.89 5.91
CA VAL A 217 1.97 17.52 6.08
C VAL A 217 1.22 18.76 6.54
N ASP A 218 0.34 19.31 5.69
CA ASP A 218 -0.34 20.58 5.91
C ASP A 218 -1.61 20.39 6.75
N GLU A 219 -1.94 21.42 7.55
CA GLU A 219 -3.21 21.50 8.29
C GLU A 219 -4.45 21.43 7.38
N SER A 220 -4.32 21.85 6.11
CA SER A 220 -5.39 21.75 5.10
C SER A 220 -5.91 20.32 4.90
N GLU A 221 -5.05 19.31 5.06
CA GLU A 221 -5.46 17.91 4.97
C GLU A 221 -6.33 17.50 6.17
N ALA A 222 -6.02 17.99 7.39
CA ALA A 222 -6.83 17.76 8.58
C ALA A 222 -8.23 18.36 8.45
N TRP A 223 -8.34 19.56 7.88
CA TRP A 223 -9.63 20.21 7.59
C TRP A 223 -10.45 19.48 6.53
N ALA A 224 -9.80 18.88 5.52
CA ALA A 224 -10.48 18.05 4.52
C ALA A 224 -11.13 16.82 5.17
N TYR A 225 -10.44 16.14 6.10
CA TYR A 225 -11.01 14.98 6.81
C TYR A 225 -12.13 15.37 7.75
N LEU A 226 -11.99 16.49 8.46
CA LEU A 226 -13.04 17.01 9.34
C LEU A 226 -14.31 17.31 8.53
N SER A 227 -14.18 17.94 7.37
CA SER A 227 -15.31 18.25 6.50
C SER A 227 -16.01 17.01 5.95
N ILE A 228 -15.25 15.99 5.55
CA ILE A 228 -15.79 14.68 5.12
C ILE A 228 -16.51 13.98 6.30
N GLY A 229 -15.90 13.96 7.47
CA GLY A 229 -16.49 13.37 8.68
C GLY A 229 -17.80 14.05 9.07
N ILE A 230 -17.83 15.39 9.06
CA ILE A 230 -19.06 16.18 9.32
C ILE A 230 -20.11 15.88 8.23
N GLY A 231 -19.73 15.81 6.96
CA GLY A 231 -20.65 15.47 5.85
C GLY A 231 -21.31 14.11 6.02
N VAL A 232 -20.56 13.08 6.41
CA VAL A 232 -21.07 11.73 6.68
C VAL A 232 -22.01 11.73 7.89
N LEU A 233 -21.66 12.47 8.97
CA LEU A 233 -22.52 12.59 10.15
C LEU A 233 -23.84 13.32 9.83
N LEU A 234 -23.79 14.39 9.03
CA LEU A 234 -25.00 15.11 8.59
C LEU A 234 -25.88 14.21 7.69
N LEU A 235 -25.27 13.43 6.81
CA LEU A 235 -26.01 12.46 6.00
C LEU A 235 -26.66 11.36 6.86
N ALA A 236 -25.95 10.83 7.84
CA ALA A 236 -26.50 9.87 8.80
C ALA A 236 -27.64 10.45 9.62
N LEU A 237 -27.50 11.71 10.05
CA LEU A 237 -28.55 12.45 10.76
C LEU A 237 -29.77 12.70 9.88
N LEU A 238 -29.54 13.08 8.62
CA LEU A 238 -30.62 13.25 7.64
C LEU A 238 -31.39 11.94 7.40
N LEU A 239 -30.68 10.84 7.22
CA LEU A 239 -31.27 9.50 7.05
C LEU A 239 -32.00 9.02 8.32
N TRP A 240 -31.57 9.46 9.49
CA TRP A 240 -32.24 9.16 10.76
C TRP A 240 -33.58 9.93 10.92
N PHE A 241 -33.57 11.24 10.61
CA PHE A 241 -34.77 12.09 10.76
C PHE A 241 -35.76 11.96 9.61
N VAL A 242 -35.36 11.48 8.42
CA VAL A 242 -36.22 11.36 7.24
C VAL A 242 -36.14 9.97 6.61
N PRO A 243 -36.35 8.89 7.40
CA PRO A 243 -36.30 7.52 6.84
C PRO A 243 -37.35 7.31 5.74
N GLN A 244 -38.42 8.09 5.73
CA GLN A 244 -39.51 8.07 4.75
C GLN A 244 -39.04 8.43 3.34
N ILE A 245 -38.05 9.31 3.17
CA ILE A 245 -37.54 9.70 1.84
C ILE A 245 -36.94 8.50 1.09
N VAL A 246 -36.35 7.54 1.81
CA VAL A 246 -35.74 6.34 1.22
C VAL A 246 -36.75 5.19 1.14
N MET A 247 -37.58 5.03 2.17
CA MET A 247 -38.57 3.91 2.25
C MET A 247 -39.69 4.06 1.24
N TRP A 248 -40.26 5.25 1.05
CA TRP A 248 -41.42 5.43 0.17
C TRP A 248 -41.11 5.14 -1.32
N PRO A 249 -40.02 5.57 -1.92
CA PRO A 249 -39.67 5.19 -3.29
C PRO A 249 -39.45 3.68 -3.45
N LEU A 250 -38.81 3.03 -2.48
CA LEU A 250 -38.59 1.58 -2.51
C LEU A 250 -39.89 0.79 -2.42
N LEU A 251 -40.77 1.21 -1.52
CA LEU A 251 -42.12 0.63 -1.38
C LEU A 251 -42.95 0.82 -2.65
N LEU A 252 -42.88 1.99 -3.27
CA LEU A 252 -43.57 2.26 -4.53
C LEU A 252 -43.09 1.33 -5.65
N ILE A 253 -41.79 1.14 -5.80
CA ILE A 253 -41.21 0.24 -6.79
C ILE A 253 -41.64 -1.19 -6.56
N LEU A 254 -41.64 -1.66 -5.30
CA LEU A 254 -42.07 -3.01 -4.94
C LEU A 254 -43.57 -3.21 -5.21
N VAL A 255 -44.44 -2.26 -4.87
CA VAL A 255 -45.87 -2.33 -5.10
C VAL A 255 -46.19 -2.32 -6.59
N VAL A 256 -45.61 -1.39 -7.37
CA VAL A 256 -45.82 -1.28 -8.82
C VAL A 256 -45.31 -2.53 -9.53
N GLY A 257 -44.12 -3.01 -9.17
CA GLY A 257 -43.53 -4.25 -9.71
C GLY A 257 -44.37 -5.48 -9.40
N GLY A 258 -44.81 -5.62 -8.16
CA GLY A 258 -45.66 -6.72 -7.73
C GLY A 258 -47.03 -6.71 -8.42
N LEU A 259 -47.66 -5.54 -8.54
CA LEU A 259 -48.96 -5.39 -9.26
C LEU A 259 -48.84 -5.71 -10.75
N SER A 260 -47.77 -5.24 -11.39
CA SER A 260 -47.46 -5.53 -12.79
C SER A 260 -47.25 -7.03 -13.05
N ALA A 261 -46.47 -7.70 -12.20
CA ALA A 261 -46.27 -9.15 -12.28
C ALA A 261 -47.59 -9.94 -12.07
N ALA A 262 -48.42 -9.55 -11.10
CA ALA A 262 -49.70 -10.17 -10.85
C ALA A 262 -50.69 -10.00 -12.04
N LEU A 263 -50.76 -8.80 -12.61
CA LEU A 263 -51.58 -8.52 -13.78
C LEU A 263 -51.12 -9.32 -15.01
N HIS A 264 -49.81 -9.47 -15.19
CA HIS A 264 -49.26 -10.29 -16.27
C HIS A 264 -49.58 -11.77 -16.09
N ALA A 265 -49.47 -12.30 -14.89
CA ALA A 265 -49.83 -13.68 -14.56
C ALA A 265 -51.35 -13.95 -14.78
N ILE A 266 -52.24 -13.01 -14.38
CA ILE A 266 -53.67 -13.11 -14.59
C ILE A 266 -54.00 -13.15 -16.08
N LYS A 267 -53.36 -12.28 -16.90
CA LYS A 267 -53.55 -12.31 -18.36
C LYS A 267 -53.14 -13.64 -18.97
N GLN A 268 -51.97 -14.15 -18.61
CA GLN A 268 -51.52 -15.46 -19.10
C GLN A 268 -52.45 -16.62 -18.70
N LEU A 269 -52.93 -16.62 -17.44
CA LEU A 269 -53.92 -17.64 -16.99
C LEU A 269 -55.24 -17.52 -17.74
N ALA A 270 -55.72 -16.33 -18.06
CA ALA A 270 -56.95 -16.12 -18.83
C ALA A 270 -56.78 -16.59 -20.29
N GLU A 271 -55.64 -16.37 -20.91
CA GLU A 271 -55.34 -16.88 -22.26
C GLU A 271 -55.23 -18.41 -22.27
N PHE A 272 -54.64 -19.00 -21.21
CA PHE A 272 -54.51 -20.43 -21.09
C PHE A 272 -55.88 -21.13 -20.94
N LYS A 273 -56.82 -20.49 -20.18
CA LYS A 273 -58.20 -20.98 -20.08
C LYS A 273 -58.97 -20.87 -21.39
N ARG A 274 -58.72 -19.89 -22.26
CA ARG A 274 -59.35 -19.73 -23.59
C ARG A 274 -58.84 -20.71 -24.64
N ARG A 275 -57.67 -21.33 -24.41
CA ARG A 275 -57.05 -22.30 -25.34
C ARG A 275 -57.33 -23.78 -24.98
N LYS A 276 -58.07 -24.05 -23.90
CA LYS A 276 -58.56 -25.41 -23.62
C LYS A 276 -59.87 -25.62 -24.40
N PRO A 277 -59.91 -26.68 -25.29
CA PRO A 277 -61.13 -27.03 -26.06
C PRO A 277 -62.25 -27.48 -25.17
#